data_b537b469ae85d430d2a5d66d454aaf19
#
_entry.id   b537b469ae85d430d2a5d66d454aaf19
#
_cell.length_a   1.000
_cell.length_b   1.000
_cell.length_c   1.000
_cell.angle_alpha   90.00
_cell.angle_beta   90.00
_cell.angle_gamma   90.00
#
_symmetry.space_group_name_H-M   'P 1'
#
loop_
_entity.id
_entity.type
_entity.pdbx_description
1 polymer ?
#
loop_
_entity_poly.entity_id
_entity_poly.type
_entity_poly.pdbx_seq_one_letter_code
_entity_poly.pdbx_strand_id
1 'polypeptide(L)'
;MFKERNIIIKNPLRADIRFGLVYPNVYKTAMSSLGYQIIYNYINEREDTYSERIIYPSTRSLETNSPLADFDIVSFSLQYEQDYFHVLEILREAGIPLRREDRTSDDPLIIAGGPCASANPLPLSDFIDIFVVGEAEAVLYDFLDLYSSLNLSKKSKKDKSNKSNWSNRTNISNKINKNDEFIDYEKIDLSPFLDIGGLYIPEFNNQTNIVLSENMESIYHLTCPIVTETDDKDFIPAFSNSILLNVSRACTRGCRFCMSSYLYRPLRETDLDDLFSIAEEARENTGLNKISLIGAAVSDYSRINELTEGLEERGFQVSTPSMRIESITHETLTALKSSGLKTLTIAPESIYSLRCRINKDIKDEEVLRVISDAVELGFNIKLYFLIGLPYESEDDIKELANMMKQIDSMKYGIDSNLSSSIKLNDNSIKSMSNSLSENDSLSSGSKSKKSKKNDKRIKSRRKPKVSISFSVNPVIPKPHTPLQWESYDMKEIKSKIKYLKKNLKGLDIKFDSAKMGLIQYVLSCGDKDIGNLIERSLNEKISIREWAQNAPSYDLNDELPWDSIDVSVSKEFLKSEYEKIKTSEQTPWCEDGPCYNCGACN
;
A
#
# COMPACT_ATOMS: atom_id res chain seq x y z
N MET A 1 -15.80 21.49 -12.15
CA MET A 1 -15.74 21.81 -10.70
C MET A 1 -16.56 20.72 -10.02
N PHE A 2 -15.98 19.95 -9.12
CA PHE A 2 -16.68 18.93 -8.35
C PHE A 2 -17.32 19.57 -7.11
N LYS A 3 -18.35 18.94 -6.58
CA LYS A 3 -18.96 19.29 -5.29
C LYS A 3 -18.71 18.18 -4.29
N GLU A 4 -18.66 18.54 -3.04
CA GLU A 4 -18.54 17.58 -1.94
C GLU A 4 -19.67 17.78 -0.94
N ARG A 5 -20.09 16.67 -0.33
CA ARG A 5 -20.95 16.66 0.87
C ARG A 5 -20.17 16.12 2.05
N ASN A 6 -20.65 16.41 3.25
CA ASN A 6 -20.04 15.98 4.51
C ASN A 6 -18.64 16.56 4.74
N ILE A 7 -18.34 17.73 4.17
CA ILE A 7 -17.16 18.50 4.52
C ILE A 7 -17.42 19.26 5.82
N ILE A 8 -16.40 19.36 6.66
CA ILE A 8 -16.48 20.06 7.95
C ILE A 8 -15.96 21.48 7.75
N ILE A 9 -16.81 22.46 8.01
CA ILE A 9 -16.45 23.88 7.94
C ILE A 9 -16.55 24.49 9.32
N LYS A 10 -15.40 24.91 9.87
CA LYS A 10 -15.31 25.68 11.11
C LYS A 10 -14.83 27.11 10.81
N ASN A 11 -14.99 27.99 11.77
CA ASN A 11 -14.40 29.34 11.65
C ASN A 11 -12.91 29.28 12.02
N PRO A 12 -11.98 29.52 11.07
CA PRO A 12 -10.55 29.43 11.35
C PRO A 12 -10.04 30.38 12.45
N LEU A 13 -10.78 31.47 12.68
CA LEU A 13 -10.42 32.46 13.71
C LEU A 13 -10.80 32.01 15.14
N ARG A 14 -11.62 30.97 15.27
CA ARG A 14 -12.03 30.40 16.55
C ARG A 14 -11.24 29.16 16.93
N ALA A 15 -10.58 28.53 15.98
CA ALA A 15 -9.72 27.40 16.25
C ALA A 15 -8.42 27.87 16.92
N ASP A 16 -8.04 27.23 18.01
CA ASP A 16 -6.76 27.46 18.68
C ASP A 16 -5.62 26.83 17.88
N ILE A 17 -5.87 25.71 17.23
CA ILE A 17 -4.93 25.00 16.35
C ILE A 17 -5.51 24.87 14.95
N ARG A 18 -4.78 25.37 13.95
CA ARG A 18 -5.08 25.16 12.54
C ARG A 18 -4.22 24.03 12.00
N PHE A 19 -4.84 22.93 11.58
CA PHE A 19 -4.20 21.71 11.15
C PHE A 19 -4.36 21.50 9.64
N GLY A 20 -3.27 21.58 8.88
CA GLY A 20 -3.24 21.31 7.44
C GLY A 20 -2.97 19.84 7.17
N LEU A 21 -3.98 19.06 6.80
CA LEU A 21 -3.83 17.65 6.48
C LEU A 21 -3.53 17.48 4.99
N VAL A 22 -2.28 17.13 4.67
CA VAL A 22 -1.77 17.06 3.29
C VAL A 22 -1.74 15.62 2.79
N TYR A 23 -2.33 15.39 1.62
CA TYR A 23 -2.13 14.16 0.87
C TYR A 23 -1.25 14.46 -0.36
N PRO A 24 0.01 13.97 -0.40
CA PRO A 24 0.96 14.33 -1.45
C PRO A 24 0.75 13.53 -2.73
N ASN A 25 -0.51 13.32 -3.13
CA ASN A 25 -0.92 12.68 -4.38
C ASN A 25 -2.26 13.25 -4.82
N VAL A 26 -2.76 12.82 -5.99
CA VAL A 26 -3.97 13.36 -6.61
C VAL A 26 -5.25 13.08 -5.79
N TYR A 27 -6.26 13.93 -5.98
CA TYR A 27 -7.54 13.90 -5.28
C TYR A 27 -8.20 12.50 -5.26
N LYS A 28 -8.24 11.84 -6.41
CA LYS A 28 -8.79 10.48 -6.53
C LYS A 28 -8.17 9.49 -5.54
N THR A 29 -6.86 9.56 -5.34
CA THR A 29 -6.11 8.69 -4.42
C THR A 29 -6.39 9.09 -2.98
N ALA A 30 -6.37 10.39 -2.67
CA ALA A 30 -6.64 10.93 -1.34
C ALA A 30 -8.02 10.49 -0.82
N MET A 31 -9.07 10.70 -1.62
CA MET A 31 -10.44 10.35 -1.24
C MET A 31 -10.73 8.84 -1.26
N SER A 32 -9.80 8.04 -1.78
CA SER A 32 -9.84 6.57 -1.68
C SER A 32 -9.15 6.03 -0.42
N SER A 33 -8.43 6.88 0.30
CA SER A 33 -7.73 6.51 1.54
C SER A 33 -8.66 6.64 2.74
N LEU A 34 -9.02 5.50 3.34
CA LEU A 34 -9.82 5.49 4.57
C LEU A 34 -9.09 6.22 5.71
N GLY A 35 -7.79 5.95 5.91
CA GLY A 35 -7.00 6.59 6.97
C GLY A 35 -6.94 8.11 6.85
N TYR A 36 -6.84 8.65 5.62
CA TYR A 36 -6.87 10.09 5.40
C TYR A 36 -8.20 10.72 5.81
N GLN A 37 -9.33 10.08 5.46
CA GLN A 37 -10.65 10.55 5.85
C GLN A 37 -10.90 10.37 7.35
N ILE A 38 -10.41 9.29 7.96
CA ILE A 38 -10.46 9.10 9.42
C ILE A 38 -9.74 10.24 10.12
N ILE A 39 -8.49 10.52 9.78
CA ILE A 39 -7.69 11.58 10.43
C ILE A 39 -8.39 12.94 10.29
N TYR A 40 -8.92 13.27 9.11
CA TYR A 40 -9.66 14.50 8.87
C TYR A 40 -10.86 14.65 9.81
N ASN A 41 -11.69 13.61 9.92
CA ASN A 41 -12.87 13.66 10.78
C ASN A 41 -12.48 13.63 12.26
N TYR A 42 -11.58 12.73 12.66
CA TYR A 42 -11.12 12.55 14.04
C TYR A 42 -10.55 13.83 14.66
N ILE A 43 -9.66 14.51 13.94
CA ILE A 43 -9.13 15.81 14.41
C ILE A 43 -10.24 16.87 14.50
N ASN A 44 -11.19 16.86 13.58
CA ASN A 44 -12.28 17.82 13.56
C ASN A 44 -13.35 17.57 14.62
N GLU A 45 -13.35 16.45 15.34
CA GLU A 45 -14.18 16.27 16.54
C GLU A 45 -13.75 17.21 17.68
N ARG A 46 -12.48 17.59 17.74
CA ARG A 46 -11.98 18.54 18.74
C ARG A 46 -12.55 19.94 18.49
N GLU A 47 -13.00 20.60 19.54
CA GLU A 47 -13.54 21.97 19.44
C GLU A 47 -12.42 23.01 19.21
N ASP A 48 -11.23 22.76 19.77
CA ASP A 48 -10.07 23.65 19.74
C ASP A 48 -9.27 23.57 18.43
N THR A 49 -9.48 22.52 17.63
CA THR A 49 -8.71 22.25 16.41
C THR A 49 -9.59 22.31 15.15
N TYR A 50 -9.04 22.88 14.09
CA TYR A 50 -9.66 22.84 12.77
C TYR A 50 -8.71 22.23 11.75
N SER A 51 -9.04 21.02 11.26
CA SER A 51 -8.31 20.35 10.20
C SER A 51 -8.90 20.67 8.85
N GLU A 52 -8.08 21.10 7.90
CA GLU A 52 -8.42 21.36 6.50
C GLU A 52 -7.56 20.49 5.59
N ARG A 53 -8.13 20.04 4.45
CA ARG A 53 -7.47 19.14 3.51
C ARG A 53 -6.70 19.91 2.45
N ILE A 54 -5.45 19.51 2.23
CA ILE A 54 -4.60 19.97 1.13
C ILE A 54 -4.21 18.77 0.28
N ILE A 55 -4.46 18.83 -1.03
CA ILE A 55 -4.22 17.72 -1.95
C ILE A 55 -3.34 18.19 -3.11
N TYR A 56 -2.26 17.45 -3.35
CA TYR A 56 -1.31 17.73 -4.45
C TYR A 56 -2.03 17.84 -5.80
N PRO A 57 -1.67 18.83 -6.67
CA PRO A 57 -0.53 19.76 -6.53
C PRO A 57 -0.86 21.10 -5.84
N SER A 58 -1.99 21.20 -5.13
CA SER A 58 -2.36 22.46 -4.45
C SER A 58 -1.52 22.68 -3.20
N THR A 59 -1.22 23.95 -2.92
CA THR A 59 -0.67 24.44 -1.64
C THR A 59 -1.71 25.21 -0.83
N ARG A 60 -2.98 25.04 -1.15
CA ARG A 60 -4.10 25.70 -0.48
C ARG A 60 -5.15 24.66 -0.08
N SER A 61 -5.80 24.90 1.04
CA SER A 61 -6.84 24.02 1.55
C SER A 61 -8.08 23.98 0.66
N LEU A 62 -8.80 22.85 0.69
CA LEU A 62 -10.06 22.68 -0.04
C LEU A 62 -11.22 23.40 0.65
N GLU A 63 -11.23 23.45 1.98
CA GLU A 63 -12.32 23.99 2.78
C GLU A 63 -12.42 25.53 2.69
N THR A 64 -11.32 26.21 2.98
CA THR A 64 -11.32 27.70 3.08
C THR A 64 -10.39 28.37 2.07
N ASN A 65 -9.72 27.61 1.22
CA ASN A 65 -8.68 28.09 0.30
C ASN A 65 -7.53 28.83 1.03
N SER A 66 -7.22 28.44 2.27
CA SER A 66 -6.13 28.99 3.06
C SER A 66 -4.78 28.54 2.54
N PRO A 67 -3.75 29.42 2.49
CA PRO A 67 -2.38 29.02 2.17
C PRO A 67 -1.83 28.04 3.20
N LEU A 68 -1.02 27.08 2.77
CA LEU A 68 -0.42 26.06 3.66
C LEU A 68 0.44 26.67 4.78
N ALA A 69 1.16 27.76 4.49
CA ALA A 69 1.97 28.47 5.48
C ALA A 69 1.18 29.17 6.60
N ASP A 70 -0.16 29.27 6.46
CA ASP A 70 -1.02 29.89 7.49
C ASP A 70 -1.46 28.89 8.59
N PHE A 71 -1.13 27.61 8.44
CA PHE A 71 -1.44 26.58 9.43
C PHE A 71 -0.40 26.54 10.55
N ASP A 72 -0.82 26.09 11.73
CA ASP A 72 0.09 25.88 12.87
C ASP A 72 0.85 24.57 12.71
N ILE A 73 0.17 23.53 12.22
CA ILE A 73 0.70 22.20 11.96
C ILE A 73 0.36 21.81 10.53
N VAL A 74 1.34 21.24 9.82
CA VAL A 74 1.17 20.66 8.49
C VAL A 74 1.54 19.19 8.56
N SER A 75 0.57 18.30 8.31
CA SER A 75 0.71 16.86 8.44
C SER A 75 0.64 16.16 7.07
N PHE A 76 1.70 15.44 6.70
CA PHE A 76 1.74 14.64 5.47
C PHE A 76 1.33 13.19 5.72
N SER A 77 0.34 12.69 4.96
CA SER A 77 -0.06 11.29 4.95
C SER A 77 0.72 10.51 3.90
N LEU A 78 1.75 9.76 4.29
CA LEU A 78 2.72 9.09 3.42
C LEU A 78 2.33 7.62 3.19
N GLN A 79 1.67 7.35 2.07
CA GLN A 79 1.22 6.00 1.70
C GLN A 79 2.18 5.29 0.73
N TYR A 80 3.02 6.05 0.03
CA TYR A 80 3.87 5.55 -1.03
C TYR A 80 5.17 6.37 -1.12
N GLU A 81 6.32 5.72 -1.21
CA GLU A 81 7.61 6.41 -1.11
C GLU A 81 7.86 7.40 -2.25
N GLN A 82 7.30 7.17 -3.44
CA GLN A 82 7.46 8.12 -4.54
C GLN A 82 6.75 9.46 -4.29
N ASP A 83 5.84 9.53 -3.33
CA ASP A 83 5.22 10.79 -2.91
C ASP A 83 6.18 11.71 -2.14
N TYR A 84 7.37 11.23 -1.73
CA TYR A 84 8.40 12.05 -1.08
C TYR A 84 8.83 13.24 -1.94
N PHE A 85 8.86 13.10 -3.26
CA PHE A 85 9.12 14.21 -4.18
C PHE A 85 8.04 15.29 -4.06
N HIS A 86 6.78 14.88 -3.98
CA HIS A 86 5.65 15.80 -3.84
C HIS A 86 5.62 16.52 -2.49
N VAL A 87 6.13 15.88 -1.41
CA VAL A 87 6.29 16.55 -0.11
C VAL A 87 7.16 17.79 -0.26
N LEU A 88 8.34 17.65 -0.86
CA LEU A 88 9.27 18.75 -1.04
C LEU A 88 8.74 19.79 -2.04
N GLU A 89 8.09 19.35 -3.11
CA GLU A 89 7.44 20.27 -4.06
C GLU A 89 6.38 21.14 -3.37
N ILE A 90 5.52 20.54 -2.55
CA ILE A 90 4.47 21.26 -1.81
C ILE A 90 5.09 22.28 -0.84
N LEU A 91 6.09 21.89 -0.04
CA LEU A 91 6.77 22.81 0.90
C LEU A 91 7.39 23.99 0.14
N ARG A 92 8.12 23.73 -0.94
CA ARG A 92 8.73 24.76 -1.77
C ARG A 92 7.71 25.72 -2.38
N GLU A 93 6.65 25.20 -2.98
CA GLU A 93 5.62 26.01 -3.63
C GLU A 93 4.76 26.78 -2.61
N ALA A 94 4.67 26.29 -1.36
CA ALA A 94 4.04 26.99 -0.26
C ALA A 94 4.93 28.08 0.37
N GLY A 95 6.21 28.16 -0.02
CA GLY A 95 7.16 29.09 0.56
C GLY A 95 7.61 28.74 1.98
N ILE A 96 7.45 27.48 2.39
CA ILE A 96 7.91 26.95 3.68
C ILE A 96 9.35 26.46 3.51
N PRO A 97 10.29 26.81 4.43
CA PRO A 97 11.66 26.31 4.34
C PRO A 97 11.68 24.78 4.27
N LEU A 98 12.42 24.23 3.29
CA LEU A 98 12.45 22.78 3.07
C LEU A 98 13.04 22.05 4.27
N ARG A 99 14.26 22.48 4.67
CA ARG A 99 14.97 21.84 5.77
C ARG A 99 14.42 22.28 7.12
N ARG A 100 14.22 21.32 8.03
CA ARG A 100 13.74 21.59 9.39
C ARG A 100 14.66 22.55 10.16
N GLU A 101 15.96 22.51 9.87
CA GLU A 101 16.96 23.40 10.52
C GLU A 101 16.80 24.87 10.14
N ASP A 102 16.19 25.18 9.00
CA ASP A 102 15.93 26.53 8.52
C ASP A 102 14.58 27.10 9.00
N ARG A 103 13.73 26.26 9.62
CA ARG A 103 12.42 26.68 10.14
C ARG A 103 12.54 27.32 11.51
N THR A 104 11.61 28.22 11.76
CA THR A 104 11.50 29.01 13.00
C THR A 104 10.11 28.82 13.60
N SER A 105 9.86 29.39 14.78
CA SER A 105 8.54 29.38 15.42
C SER A 105 7.44 30.09 14.61
N ASP A 106 7.80 30.82 13.55
CA ASP A 106 6.85 31.46 12.64
C ASP A 106 6.39 30.53 11.52
N ASP A 107 7.15 29.48 11.24
CA ASP A 107 6.79 28.46 10.26
C ASP A 107 5.87 27.40 10.88
N PRO A 108 5.06 26.69 10.08
CA PRO A 108 4.31 25.56 10.57
C PRO A 108 5.22 24.45 11.11
N LEU A 109 4.78 23.74 12.14
CA LEU A 109 5.39 22.47 12.53
C LEU A 109 5.04 21.41 11.48
N ILE A 110 6.04 20.79 10.87
CA ILE A 110 5.86 19.81 9.81
C ILE A 110 5.91 18.40 10.39
N ILE A 111 4.80 17.68 10.32
CA ILE A 111 4.73 16.30 10.77
C ILE A 111 4.37 15.35 9.62
N ALA A 112 4.72 14.08 9.75
CA ALA A 112 4.35 13.07 8.77
C ALA A 112 3.95 11.76 9.46
N GLY A 113 3.01 11.03 8.87
CA GLY A 113 2.57 9.72 9.33
C GLY A 113 2.21 8.80 8.16
N GLY A 114 1.78 7.59 8.48
CA GLY A 114 1.40 6.57 7.52
C GLY A 114 2.46 5.47 7.36
N PRO A 115 2.19 4.43 6.55
CA PRO A 115 3.01 3.23 6.49
C PRO A 115 4.47 3.49 6.07
N CYS A 116 4.73 4.47 5.20
CA CYS A 116 6.09 4.80 4.81
C CYS A 116 6.87 5.46 5.94
N ALA A 117 6.24 6.37 6.70
CA ALA A 117 6.82 7.02 7.88
C ALA A 117 7.09 6.00 8.99
N SER A 118 6.15 5.08 9.23
CA SER A 118 6.29 4.00 10.22
C SER A 118 7.36 2.97 9.84
N ALA A 119 7.62 2.79 8.54
CA ALA A 119 8.60 1.82 8.07
C ALA A 119 10.03 2.37 8.08
N ASN A 120 10.24 3.57 7.53
CA ASN A 120 11.55 4.23 7.49
C ASN A 120 11.42 5.75 7.34
N PRO A 121 11.55 6.53 8.41
CA PRO A 121 11.46 7.99 8.37
C PRO A 121 12.71 8.66 7.80
N LEU A 122 13.87 7.97 7.75
CA LEU A 122 15.17 8.60 7.53
C LEU A 122 15.31 9.36 6.20
N PRO A 123 14.79 8.88 5.04
CA PRO A 123 14.92 9.63 3.79
C PRO A 123 14.29 11.02 3.80
N LEU A 124 13.34 11.27 4.72
CA LEU A 124 12.72 12.59 4.91
C LEU A 124 13.11 13.28 6.22
N SER A 125 14.03 12.74 6.99
CA SER A 125 14.38 13.24 8.32
C SER A 125 14.96 14.65 8.35
N ASP A 126 15.53 15.14 7.26
CA ASP A 126 16.00 16.53 7.14
C ASP A 126 14.86 17.53 6.89
N PHE A 127 13.66 17.06 6.50
CA PHE A 127 12.54 17.88 6.04
C PHE A 127 11.33 17.84 6.97
N ILE A 128 11.19 16.83 7.80
CA ILE A 128 10.06 16.61 8.71
C ILE A 128 10.53 16.80 10.14
N ASP A 129 9.76 17.52 10.94
CA ASP A 129 10.11 17.80 12.34
C ASP A 129 9.78 16.61 13.26
N ILE A 130 8.61 15.97 13.04
CA ILE A 130 8.14 14.84 13.83
C ILE A 130 7.47 13.82 12.92
N PHE A 131 7.81 12.54 13.09
CA PHE A 131 7.08 11.44 12.47
C PHE A 131 6.18 10.75 13.49
N VAL A 132 4.93 10.51 13.08
CA VAL A 132 3.97 9.70 13.83
C VAL A 132 4.10 8.25 13.34
N VAL A 133 4.54 7.36 14.22
CA VAL A 133 4.84 5.96 13.95
C VAL A 133 3.72 5.09 14.52
N GLY A 134 2.90 4.52 13.64
CA GLY A 134 1.76 3.68 14.01
C GLY A 134 0.41 4.26 13.58
N GLU A 135 -0.58 4.07 14.44
CA GLU A 135 -1.95 4.50 14.19
C GLU A 135 -2.18 5.91 14.76
N ALA A 136 -2.66 6.80 13.91
CA ALA A 136 -2.83 8.21 14.24
C ALA A 136 -3.77 8.44 15.44
N GLU A 137 -4.83 7.63 15.54
CA GLU A 137 -5.83 7.73 16.61
C GLU A 137 -5.24 7.46 17.99
N ALA A 138 -4.18 6.66 18.07
CA ALA A 138 -3.52 6.33 19.33
C ALA A 138 -2.53 7.40 19.83
N VAL A 139 -2.20 8.40 18.99
CA VAL A 139 -1.12 9.37 19.27
C VAL A 139 -1.57 10.82 19.16
N LEU A 140 -2.45 11.12 18.19
CA LEU A 140 -2.71 12.51 17.78
C LEU A 140 -3.34 13.38 18.88
N TYR A 141 -4.21 12.85 19.74
CA TYR A 141 -4.82 13.66 20.79
C TYR A 141 -3.81 14.06 21.86
N ASP A 142 -2.97 13.13 22.33
CA ASP A 142 -1.90 13.44 23.28
C ASP A 142 -0.92 14.46 22.69
N PHE A 143 -0.59 14.30 21.41
CA PHE A 143 0.26 15.25 20.70
C PHE A 143 -0.39 16.65 20.61
N LEU A 144 -1.67 16.76 20.25
CA LEU A 144 -2.38 18.03 20.16
C LEU A 144 -2.59 18.69 21.53
N ASP A 145 -2.85 17.91 22.58
CA ASP A 145 -2.99 18.39 23.94
C ASP A 145 -1.68 18.99 24.46
N LEU A 146 -0.57 18.29 24.21
CA LEU A 146 0.75 18.82 24.55
C LEU A 146 1.08 20.07 23.74
N TYR A 147 0.83 20.06 22.42
CA TYR A 147 1.04 21.23 21.55
C TYR A 147 0.25 22.46 22.04
N SER A 148 -1.00 22.26 22.42
CA SER A 148 -1.86 23.30 22.99
C SER A 148 -1.32 23.82 24.33
N SER A 149 -0.91 22.93 25.24
CA SER A 149 -0.39 23.27 26.57
C SER A 149 0.88 24.10 26.53
N LEU A 150 1.73 23.84 25.55
CA LEU A 150 2.97 24.60 25.32
C LEU A 150 2.76 25.97 24.67
N ASN A 151 1.50 26.34 24.35
CA ASN A 151 1.14 27.57 23.65
C ASN A 151 1.91 27.80 22.33
N LEU A 152 2.21 26.74 21.61
CA LEU A 152 2.92 26.80 20.33
C LEU A 152 2.09 27.44 19.22
N SER A 153 0.76 27.52 19.38
CA SER A 153 -0.17 28.23 18.50
C SER A 153 -0.17 29.77 18.67
N LYS A 154 0.91 30.35 19.18
CA LYS A 154 1.04 31.81 19.42
C LYS A 154 0.86 32.66 18.17
N LYS A 155 0.87 32.08 16.97
CA LYS A 155 0.61 32.82 15.73
C LYS A 155 -0.77 33.46 15.70
N SER A 156 -1.76 32.86 16.33
CA SER A 156 -3.12 33.39 16.36
C SER A 156 -3.28 34.66 17.22
N LYS A 157 -2.35 34.90 18.11
CA LYS A 157 -2.42 36.01 19.10
C LYS A 157 -1.50 37.19 18.80
N LYS A 158 -0.53 37.05 17.88
CA LYS A 158 0.33 38.17 17.48
C LYS A 158 -0.33 39.00 16.39
N ASP A 159 -0.85 40.09 16.84
CA ASP A 159 -1.21 41.34 16.18
C ASP A 159 -1.44 41.35 14.66
N LYS A 160 -2.69 41.59 14.33
CA LYS A 160 -3.17 42.01 13.00
C LYS A 160 -2.53 43.30 12.48
N SER A 161 -1.60 43.93 13.22
CA SER A 161 -1.00 45.23 12.90
C SER A 161 0.21 45.18 11.95
N ASN A 162 0.81 44.00 11.69
CA ASN A 162 2.01 43.88 10.84
C ASN A 162 1.81 43.14 9.51
N LYS A 163 0.58 43.16 8.92
CA LYS A 163 0.33 42.57 7.61
C LYS A 163 1.07 43.20 6.41
N SER A 164 1.90 44.24 6.63
CA SER A 164 2.59 44.95 5.55
C SER A 164 3.94 44.34 5.15
N ASN A 165 4.50 43.36 5.86
CA ASN A 165 5.85 42.86 5.60
C ASN A 165 5.96 41.54 4.82
N TRP A 166 4.84 40.96 4.40
CA TRP A 166 4.83 39.64 3.70
C TRP A 166 5.32 39.68 2.24
N SER A 167 5.24 40.87 1.59
CA SER A 167 5.69 41.02 0.19
C SER A 167 7.21 41.06 0.03
N ASN A 168 7.99 41.10 1.12
CA ASN A 168 9.44 41.25 1.08
C ASN A 168 10.22 39.93 1.34
N ARG A 169 9.56 38.80 1.64
CA ARG A 169 10.27 37.55 1.95
C ARG A 169 10.93 36.86 0.75
N THR A 170 10.51 37.16 -0.48
CA THR A 170 11.11 36.59 -1.71
C THR A 170 12.46 37.20 -2.10
N ASN A 171 13.00 38.18 -1.33
CA ASN A 171 14.23 38.88 -1.67
C ASN A 171 15.29 38.93 -0.54
N ILE A 172 15.26 38.01 0.43
CA ILE A 172 16.25 37.99 1.53
C ILE A 172 17.43 37.03 1.23
N SER A 173 17.87 36.96 0.01
CA SER A 173 19.25 36.61 -0.29
C SER A 173 19.99 37.89 -0.71
N ASN A 174 20.79 38.47 0.20
CA ASN A 174 21.69 39.63 0.02
C ASN A 174 21.11 41.02 0.25
N LYS A 175 20.88 41.38 1.53
CA LYS A 175 21.16 42.76 2.03
C LYS A 175 21.49 42.69 3.52
N ILE A 176 22.77 42.62 3.83
CA ILE A 176 23.30 42.90 5.17
C ILE A 176 23.26 44.42 5.34
N ASN A 177 22.28 44.93 6.06
CA ASN A 177 22.32 46.28 6.62
C ASN A 177 22.88 46.21 8.03
N LYS A 178 23.92 46.96 8.30
CA LYS A 178 24.79 46.91 9.49
C LYS A 178 24.17 47.46 10.79
N ASN A 179 22.88 47.69 10.88
CA ASN A 179 22.24 48.29 12.08
C ASN A 179 20.90 47.67 12.50
N ASP A 180 20.56 46.46 12.01
CA ASP A 180 19.35 45.77 12.49
C ASP A 180 19.73 44.85 13.65
N GLU A 181 19.08 45.05 14.81
CA GLU A 181 19.09 44.09 15.91
C GLU A 181 18.75 42.69 15.34
N PHE A 182 19.58 41.69 15.65
CA PHE A 182 19.32 40.32 15.34
C PHE A 182 18.02 39.93 16.08
N ILE A 183 16.92 39.83 15.36
CA ILE A 183 15.72 39.13 15.84
C ILE A 183 16.10 37.66 15.77
N ASP A 184 16.49 37.10 16.88
CA ASP A 184 16.72 35.67 17.06
C ASP A 184 15.32 35.02 17.04
N TYR A 185 14.94 34.44 15.88
CA TYR A 185 13.70 33.68 15.76
C TYR A 185 13.91 32.35 16.48
N GLU A 186 13.38 32.22 17.69
CA GLU A 186 13.46 30.98 18.47
C GLU A 186 12.86 29.81 17.67
N LYS A 187 13.56 28.69 17.67
CA LYS A 187 13.03 27.42 17.19
C LYS A 187 12.01 26.89 18.19
N ILE A 188 11.09 26.07 17.68
CA ILE A 188 10.17 25.30 18.55
C ILE A 188 11.02 24.26 19.29
N ASP A 189 10.96 24.25 20.62
CA ASP A 189 11.54 23.16 21.41
C ASP A 189 10.68 21.89 21.29
N LEU A 190 11.25 20.87 20.69
CA LEU A 190 10.57 19.58 20.48
C LEU A 190 10.85 18.57 21.60
N SER A 191 11.72 18.89 22.57
CA SER A 191 12.08 17.96 23.65
C SER A 191 10.90 17.44 24.49
N PRO A 192 9.83 18.24 24.75
CA PRO A 192 8.69 17.73 25.49
C PRO A 192 7.92 16.62 24.78
N PHE A 193 8.01 16.55 23.44
CA PHE A 193 7.31 15.52 22.66
C PHE A 193 7.99 14.14 22.72
N LEU A 194 9.21 14.05 23.26
CA LEU A 194 9.91 12.77 23.45
C LEU A 194 9.20 11.82 24.44
N ASP A 195 8.37 12.37 25.32
CA ASP A 195 7.60 11.57 26.30
C ASP A 195 6.36 10.92 25.70
N ILE A 196 6.00 11.27 24.44
CA ILE A 196 4.86 10.66 23.73
C ILE A 196 5.36 9.46 22.94
N GLY A 197 4.87 8.26 23.26
CA GLY A 197 5.13 7.05 22.48
C GLY A 197 4.66 7.19 21.02
N GLY A 198 5.38 6.56 20.09
CA GLY A 198 5.03 6.62 18.67
C GLY A 198 5.49 7.89 17.94
N LEU A 199 6.29 8.74 18.60
CA LEU A 199 6.90 9.90 17.93
C LEU A 199 8.40 9.66 17.68
N TYR A 200 8.81 9.73 16.42
CA TYR A 200 10.20 9.80 16.04
C TYR A 200 10.54 11.25 15.68
N ILE A 201 11.51 11.82 16.40
CA ILE A 201 11.93 13.22 16.26
C ILE A 201 13.36 13.26 15.74
N PRO A 202 13.59 13.56 14.45
CA PRO A 202 14.90 13.49 13.80
C PRO A 202 15.98 14.34 14.49
N GLU A 203 15.59 15.43 15.15
CA GLU A 203 16.52 16.30 15.90
C GLU A 203 17.25 15.52 17.00
N PHE A 204 16.56 14.60 17.66
CA PHE A 204 17.11 13.81 18.77
C PHE A 204 17.52 12.41 18.34
N ASN A 205 17.14 11.97 17.12
CA ASN A 205 17.36 10.61 16.64
C ASN A 205 16.96 9.55 17.69
N ASN A 206 15.79 9.76 18.32
CA ASN A 206 15.31 8.94 19.41
C ASN A 206 14.89 7.54 18.95
N GLN A 207 14.98 6.57 19.84
CA GLN A 207 14.31 5.29 19.67
C GLN A 207 12.82 5.49 19.95
N THR A 208 11.96 4.88 19.14
CA THR A 208 10.51 4.89 19.40
C THR A 208 9.90 3.54 18.98
N ASN A 209 8.79 3.21 19.60
CA ASN A 209 8.00 2.03 19.24
C ASN A 209 6.78 2.44 18.42
N ILE A 210 6.35 1.52 17.56
CA ILE A 210 5.05 1.68 16.88
C ILE A 210 3.92 1.67 17.92
N VAL A 211 3.01 2.63 17.82
CA VAL A 211 1.83 2.69 18.71
C VAL A 211 0.59 2.31 17.92
N LEU A 212 -0.11 1.31 18.40
CA LEU A 212 -1.33 0.76 17.82
C LEU A 212 -2.46 0.88 18.83
N SER A 213 -3.68 1.08 18.37
CA SER A 213 -4.87 0.99 19.21
C SER A 213 -5.03 -0.43 19.77
N GLU A 214 -5.43 -0.57 21.01
CA GLU A 214 -5.52 -1.88 21.68
C GLU A 214 -6.51 -2.82 21.00
N ASN A 215 -7.64 -2.29 20.58
CA ASN A 215 -8.71 -3.02 19.90
C ASN A 215 -9.40 -2.16 18.84
N MET A 216 -10.36 -2.73 18.13
CA MET A 216 -11.10 -2.01 17.08
C MET A 216 -12.22 -1.13 17.64
N GLU A 217 -12.63 -1.31 18.89
CA GLU A 217 -13.63 -0.47 19.58
C GLU A 217 -13.06 0.91 19.95
N SER A 218 -11.74 0.96 20.21
CA SER A 218 -11.03 2.21 20.60
C SER A 218 -10.62 3.10 19.41
N ILE A 219 -10.84 2.65 18.17
CA ILE A 219 -10.50 3.44 16.98
C ILE A 219 -11.68 4.31 16.55
N TYR A 220 -11.38 5.36 15.77
CA TYR A 220 -12.40 6.16 15.12
C TYR A 220 -13.02 5.42 13.92
N HIS A 221 -14.33 5.26 13.92
CA HIS A 221 -15.07 4.71 12.79
C HIS A 221 -15.68 5.80 11.93
N LEU A 222 -15.41 5.75 10.62
CA LEU A 222 -15.84 6.77 9.67
C LEU A 222 -17.33 6.56 9.28
N THR A 223 -18.25 7.16 10.03
CA THR A 223 -19.69 7.12 9.75
C THR A 223 -20.17 8.28 8.88
N CYS A 224 -19.34 9.31 8.68
CA CYS A 224 -19.65 10.47 7.86
C CYS A 224 -18.59 10.71 6.75
N PRO A 225 -18.39 9.75 5.82
CA PRO A 225 -17.41 9.91 4.75
C PRO A 225 -17.75 11.07 3.82
N ILE A 226 -16.73 11.70 3.27
CA ILE A 226 -16.88 12.73 2.25
C ILE A 226 -17.39 12.09 0.96
N VAL A 227 -18.49 12.62 0.43
CA VAL A 227 -19.10 12.16 -0.81
C VAL A 227 -18.78 13.14 -1.93
N THR A 228 -18.09 12.69 -2.97
CA THR A 228 -17.73 13.51 -4.13
C THR A 228 -18.81 13.42 -5.21
N GLU A 229 -19.38 14.55 -5.59
CA GLU A 229 -20.37 14.67 -6.65
C GLU A 229 -19.71 15.23 -7.92
N THR A 230 -19.39 14.33 -8.87
CA THR A 230 -18.73 14.70 -10.12
C THR A 230 -18.92 13.64 -11.20
N ASP A 231 -18.94 14.07 -12.46
CA ASP A 231 -18.86 13.19 -13.63
C ASP A 231 -17.42 13.07 -14.15
N ASP A 232 -16.48 13.86 -13.61
CA ASP A 232 -15.08 13.84 -14.01
C ASP A 232 -14.35 12.67 -13.37
N LYS A 233 -13.86 11.75 -14.22
CA LYS A 233 -13.19 10.51 -13.80
C LYS A 233 -11.92 10.72 -12.98
N ASP A 234 -11.30 11.88 -13.10
CA ASP A 234 -10.07 12.22 -12.37
C ASP A 234 -10.38 12.56 -10.90
N PHE A 235 -11.64 12.90 -10.59
CA PHE A 235 -12.10 13.19 -9.23
C PHE A 235 -12.98 12.10 -8.62
N ILE A 236 -13.36 11.06 -9.37
CA ILE A 236 -14.12 9.93 -8.80
C ILE A 236 -13.16 9.05 -7.98
N PRO A 237 -13.37 8.86 -6.66
CA PRO A 237 -12.55 7.96 -5.84
C PRO A 237 -12.49 6.54 -6.42
N ALA A 238 -11.42 5.80 -6.14
CA ALA A 238 -11.20 4.46 -6.71
C ALA A 238 -12.32 3.47 -6.34
N PHE A 239 -12.89 3.61 -5.14
CA PHE A 239 -14.04 2.81 -4.70
C PHE A 239 -15.39 3.43 -5.08
N SER A 240 -15.38 4.47 -5.94
CA SER A 240 -16.54 5.32 -6.20
C SER A 240 -17.05 5.96 -4.90
N ASN A 241 -18.28 6.44 -4.86
CA ASN A 241 -18.91 6.84 -3.59
C ASN A 241 -19.41 5.57 -2.87
N SER A 242 -18.58 5.00 -2.03
CA SER A 242 -18.89 3.84 -1.19
C SER A 242 -18.58 4.17 0.26
N ILE A 243 -19.34 3.61 1.17
CA ILE A 243 -18.98 3.54 2.59
C ILE A 243 -17.75 2.64 2.70
N LEU A 244 -16.66 3.14 3.24
CA LEU A 244 -15.44 2.39 3.47
C LEU A 244 -15.53 1.75 4.86
N LEU A 245 -15.86 0.46 4.94
CA LEU A 245 -16.07 -0.24 6.21
C LEU A 245 -14.80 -1.00 6.61
N ASN A 246 -14.16 -0.56 7.70
CA ASN A 246 -12.92 -1.17 8.20
C ASN A 246 -13.23 -2.44 8.99
N VAL A 247 -13.03 -3.60 8.39
CA VAL A 247 -13.34 -4.90 9.03
C VAL A 247 -12.23 -5.41 9.92
N SER A 248 -10.97 -5.06 9.61
CA SER A 248 -9.81 -5.49 10.39
C SER A 248 -8.59 -4.63 10.12
N ARG A 249 -7.65 -4.62 11.08
CA ARG A 249 -6.31 -4.06 10.93
C ARG A 249 -5.26 -5.15 11.13
N ALA A 250 -4.13 -5.01 10.45
CA ALA A 250 -3.06 -5.98 10.31
C ALA A 250 -3.41 -7.20 9.45
N CYS A 251 -2.42 -8.07 9.28
CA CYS A 251 -2.51 -9.37 8.62
C CYS A 251 -1.42 -10.28 9.21
N THR A 252 -1.79 -11.44 9.71
CA THR A 252 -0.86 -12.37 10.37
C THR A 252 -0.44 -13.53 9.50
N ARG A 253 -0.77 -13.49 8.18
CA ARG A 253 -0.40 -14.54 7.20
C ARG A 253 1.10 -14.68 6.98
N GLY A 254 1.90 -13.67 7.28
CA GLY A 254 3.35 -13.74 7.25
C GLY A 254 3.96 -13.85 5.85
N CYS A 255 3.31 -13.30 4.81
CA CYS A 255 3.95 -13.19 3.49
C CYS A 255 5.25 -12.40 3.61
N ARG A 256 6.41 -13.01 3.27
CA ARG A 256 7.76 -12.51 3.57
C ARG A 256 8.14 -11.19 2.91
N PHE A 257 7.36 -10.73 1.93
CA PHE A 257 7.57 -9.45 1.24
C PHE A 257 6.65 -8.32 1.72
N CYS A 258 5.67 -8.62 2.59
CA CYS A 258 4.54 -7.72 2.83
C CYS A 258 4.68 -6.95 4.16
N MET A 259 4.87 -5.63 4.10
CA MET A 259 4.93 -4.78 5.30
C MET A 259 3.70 -4.93 6.21
N SER A 260 2.49 -5.02 5.64
CA SER A 260 1.26 -5.17 6.43
C SER A 260 1.24 -6.44 7.28
N SER A 261 2.06 -7.45 6.94
CA SER A 261 2.17 -8.68 7.72
C SER A 261 3.08 -8.54 8.95
N TYR A 262 3.79 -7.42 9.10
CA TYR A 262 4.79 -7.24 10.17
C TYR A 262 4.62 -5.93 10.93
N LEU A 263 4.28 -4.82 10.28
CA LEU A 263 4.22 -3.50 10.93
C LEU A 263 3.07 -3.36 11.94
N TYR A 264 1.92 -3.97 11.67
CA TYR A 264 0.69 -3.66 12.41
C TYR A 264 0.15 -4.83 13.23
N ARG A 265 0.96 -5.88 13.49
CA ARG A 265 0.57 -6.99 14.37
C ARG A 265 0.28 -6.52 15.78
N PRO A 266 -0.66 -7.17 16.48
CA PRO A 266 -1.48 -8.34 16.12
C PRO A 266 -2.66 -8.01 15.20
N LEU A 267 -3.33 -9.04 14.67
CA LEU A 267 -4.61 -8.91 13.97
C LEU A 267 -5.68 -8.42 14.95
N ARG A 268 -6.43 -7.41 14.53
CA ARG A 268 -7.58 -6.87 15.27
C ARG A 268 -8.77 -6.80 14.33
N GLU A 269 -9.89 -7.38 14.73
CA GLU A 269 -11.13 -7.42 13.97
C GLU A 269 -12.19 -6.55 14.62
N THR A 270 -12.99 -5.84 13.81
CA THR A 270 -14.16 -5.11 14.29
C THR A 270 -15.29 -6.10 14.56
N ASP A 271 -16.00 -5.93 15.66
CA ASP A 271 -17.17 -6.75 15.98
C ASP A 271 -18.25 -6.65 14.88
N LEU A 272 -18.98 -7.74 14.66
CA LEU A 272 -19.97 -7.82 13.60
C LEU A 272 -21.15 -6.86 13.80
N ASP A 273 -21.61 -6.71 15.03
CA ASP A 273 -22.74 -5.83 15.35
C ASP A 273 -22.34 -4.37 15.22
N ASP A 274 -21.09 -4.03 15.57
CA ASP A 274 -20.51 -2.70 15.33
C ASP A 274 -20.42 -2.40 13.84
N LEU A 275 -19.97 -3.37 13.03
CA LEU A 275 -19.91 -3.20 11.55
C LEU A 275 -21.29 -2.91 10.96
N PHE A 276 -22.33 -3.57 11.43
CA PHE A 276 -23.70 -3.26 10.99
C PHE A 276 -24.15 -1.87 11.44
N SER A 277 -23.87 -1.50 12.69
CA SER A 277 -24.22 -0.20 13.23
C SER A 277 -23.52 0.94 12.47
N ILE A 278 -22.21 0.81 12.22
CA ILE A 278 -21.40 1.76 11.44
C ILE A 278 -21.95 1.90 10.01
N ALA A 279 -22.31 0.77 9.38
CA ALA A 279 -22.85 0.79 8.01
C ALA A 279 -24.20 1.52 7.93
N GLU A 280 -25.10 1.27 8.88
CA GLU A 280 -26.41 1.92 8.95
C GLU A 280 -26.28 3.42 9.22
N GLU A 281 -25.47 3.82 10.19
CA GLU A 281 -25.21 5.23 10.50
C GLU A 281 -24.58 5.95 9.29
N ALA A 282 -23.61 5.31 8.63
CA ALA A 282 -22.99 5.89 7.44
C ALA A 282 -24.00 6.03 6.28
N ARG A 283 -24.98 5.12 6.16
CA ARG A 283 -26.07 5.25 5.21
C ARG A 283 -26.97 6.45 5.53
N GLU A 284 -27.32 6.62 6.80
CA GLU A 284 -28.13 7.77 7.25
C GLU A 284 -27.43 9.10 6.94
N ASN A 285 -26.14 9.19 7.22
CA ASN A 285 -25.33 10.39 7.01
C ASN A 285 -25.06 10.72 5.53
N THR A 286 -25.04 9.70 4.65
CA THR A 286 -24.61 9.88 3.25
C THR A 286 -25.67 9.59 2.21
N GLY A 287 -26.65 8.75 2.52
CA GLY A 287 -27.59 8.18 1.55
C GLY A 287 -26.98 7.10 0.65
N LEU A 288 -25.78 6.60 0.95
CA LEU A 288 -25.09 5.59 0.16
C LEU A 288 -25.54 4.18 0.57
N ASN A 289 -25.74 3.31 -0.43
CA ASN A 289 -26.08 1.89 -0.23
C ASN A 289 -24.97 0.95 -0.69
N LYS A 290 -23.80 1.48 -1.08
CA LYS A 290 -22.65 0.70 -1.51
C LYS A 290 -21.59 0.70 -0.42
N ILE A 291 -21.14 -0.48 -0.04
CA ILE A 291 -20.06 -0.70 0.92
C ILE A 291 -18.82 -1.26 0.21
N SER A 292 -17.67 -0.76 0.57
CA SER A 292 -16.38 -1.36 0.25
C SER A 292 -15.71 -1.81 1.55
N LEU A 293 -15.53 -3.12 1.71
CA LEU A 293 -14.87 -3.68 2.88
C LEU A 293 -13.37 -3.38 2.81
N ILE A 294 -12.81 -2.84 3.88
CA ILE A 294 -11.41 -2.42 3.98
C ILE A 294 -10.71 -3.23 5.06
N GLY A 295 -9.55 -3.79 4.72
CA GLY A 295 -8.67 -4.56 5.59
C GLY A 295 -7.48 -5.09 4.82
N ALA A 296 -6.42 -5.50 5.50
CA ALA A 296 -5.23 -6.05 4.83
C ALA A 296 -5.50 -7.41 4.18
N ALA A 297 -6.44 -8.18 4.73
CA ALA A 297 -6.90 -9.47 4.22
C ALA A 297 -8.40 -9.64 4.53
N VAL A 298 -9.25 -8.92 3.81
CA VAL A 298 -10.72 -8.86 4.06
C VAL A 298 -11.35 -10.24 4.08
N SER A 299 -10.94 -11.16 3.21
CA SER A 299 -11.46 -12.52 3.15
C SER A 299 -11.05 -13.41 4.34
N ASP A 300 -10.12 -12.95 5.17
CA ASP A 300 -9.68 -13.64 6.39
C ASP A 300 -10.44 -13.18 7.64
N TYR A 301 -11.34 -12.19 7.49
CA TYR A 301 -12.22 -11.79 8.59
C TYR A 301 -13.05 -12.98 9.09
N SER A 302 -12.99 -13.25 10.39
CA SER A 302 -13.50 -14.49 10.99
C SER A 302 -14.99 -14.75 10.70
N ARG A 303 -15.79 -13.69 10.54
CA ARG A 303 -17.24 -13.76 10.28
C ARG A 303 -17.62 -13.18 8.91
N ILE A 304 -16.77 -13.33 7.88
CA ILE A 304 -16.97 -12.69 6.57
C ILE A 304 -18.29 -13.07 5.88
N ASN A 305 -18.73 -14.32 6.02
CA ASN A 305 -19.98 -14.78 5.43
C ASN A 305 -21.20 -14.14 6.12
N GLU A 306 -21.23 -14.14 7.45
CA GLU A 306 -22.29 -13.50 8.25
C GLU A 306 -22.34 -11.99 7.96
N LEU A 307 -21.18 -11.35 7.84
CA LEU A 307 -21.10 -9.92 7.49
C LEU A 307 -21.68 -9.64 6.11
N THR A 308 -21.27 -10.40 5.09
CA THR A 308 -21.73 -10.16 3.72
C THR A 308 -23.23 -10.44 3.57
N GLU A 309 -23.72 -11.54 4.12
CA GLU A 309 -25.14 -11.88 4.11
C GLU A 309 -25.98 -10.83 4.87
N GLY A 310 -25.54 -10.47 6.08
CA GLY A 310 -26.26 -9.50 6.91
C GLY A 310 -26.28 -8.08 6.31
N LEU A 311 -25.25 -7.66 5.59
CA LEU A 311 -25.24 -6.40 4.86
C LEU A 311 -26.18 -6.44 3.63
N GLU A 312 -26.22 -7.56 2.91
CA GLU A 312 -27.15 -7.76 1.77
C GLU A 312 -28.61 -7.76 2.23
N GLU A 313 -28.93 -8.43 3.33
CA GLU A 313 -30.29 -8.42 3.94
C GLU A 313 -30.74 -7.00 4.33
N ARG A 314 -29.80 -6.13 4.71
CA ARG A 314 -30.04 -4.71 5.00
C ARG A 314 -30.10 -3.83 3.75
N GLY A 315 -29.95 -4.43 2.55
CA GLY A 315 -30.06 -3.75 1.26
C GLY A 315 -28.78 -3.03 0.81
N PHE A 316 -27.61 -3.36 1.37
CA PHE A 316 -26.34 -2.84 0.90
C PHE A 316 -25.79 -3.66 -0.28
N GLN A 317 -25.10 -2.97 -1.17
CA GLN A 317 -24.26 -3.60 -2.20
C GLN A 317 -22.84 -3.72 -1.68
N VAL A 318 -22.35 -4.94 -1.47
CA VAL A 318 -21.03 -5.19 -0.91
C VAL A 318 -19.98 -5.35 -2.01
N SER A 319 -18.82 -4.72 -1.83
CA SER A 319 -17.68 -4.83 -2.70
C SER A 319 -16.42 -5.13 -1.89
N THR A 320 -15.66 -6.13 -2.34
CA THR A 320 -14.35 -6.48 -1.78
C THR A 320 -13.26 -6.09 -2.77
N PRO A 321 -12.28 -5.24 -2.41
CA PRO A 321 -11.26 -4.76 -3.34
C PRO A 321 -10.27 -5.84 -3.77
N SER A 322 -9.97 -6.80 -2.90
CA SER A 322 -9.14 -7.97 -3.19
C SER A 322 -9.50 -9.12 -2.25
N MET A 323 -9.30 -10.34 -2.73
CA MET A 323 -9.56 -11.56 -1.96
C MET A 323 -8.35 -12.48 -2.04
N ARG A 324 -8.12 -13.22 -0.97
CA ARG A 324 -7.13 -14.30 -0.97
C ARG A 324 -7.71 -15.51 -1.70
N ILE A 325 -6.88 -16.19 -2.48
CA ILE A 325 -7.31 -17.32 -3.32
C ILE A 325 -7.84 -18.47 -2.46
N GLU A 326 -7.18 -18.73 -1.33
CA GLU A 326 -7.51 -19.82 -0.40
C GLU A 326 -8.91 -19.67 0.21
N SER A 327 -9.38 -18.44 0.38
CA SER A 327 -10.69 -18.14 0.97
C SER A 327 -11.83 -18.12 -0.05
N ILE A 328 -11.53 -18.29 -1.35
CA ILE A 328 -12.53 -18.19 -2.42
C ILE A 328 -13.17 -19.54 -2.70
N THR A 329 -14.44 -19.69 -2.36
CA THR A 329 -15.27 -20.83 -2.76
C THR A 329 -16.17 -20.46 -3.94
N HIS A 330 -16.80 -21.45 -4.55
CA HIS A 330 -17.80 -21.22 -5.61
C HIS A 330 -19.03 -20.46 -5.09
N GLU A 331 -19.44 -20.74 -3.86
CA GLU A 331 -20.54 -20.07 -3.15
C GLU A 331 -20.21 -18.59 -2.95
N THR A 332 -18.99 -18.29 -2.45
CA THR A 332 -18.51 -16.90 -2.27
C THR A 332 -18.53 -16.13 -3.60
N LEU A 333 -18.04 -16.74 -4.68
CA LEU A 333 -18.07 -16.12 -6.00
C LEU A 333 -19.51 -15.88 -6.50
N THR A 334 -20.42 -16.81 -6.22
CA THR A 334 -21.83 -16.68 -6.60
C THR A 334 -22.50 -15.53 -5.86
N ALA A 335 -22.28 -15.41 -4.55
CA ALA A 335 -22.77 -14.30 -3.73
C ALA A 335 -22.23 -12.95 -4.22
N LEU A 336 -20.92 -12.85 -4.45
CA LEU A 336 -20.28 -11.63 -4.97
C LEU A 336 -20.80 -11.25 -6.36
N LYS A 337 -21.14 -12.23 -7.20
CA LYS A 337 -21.73 -11.97 -8.51
C LYS A 337 -23.14 -11.41 -8.38
N SER A 338 -23.94 -11.97 -7.46
CA SER A 338 -25.31 -11.54 -7.18
C SER A 338 -25.34 -10.11 -6.62
N SER A 339 -24.35 -9.75 -5.78
CA SER A 339 -24.18 -8.37 -5.26
C SER A 339 -23.69 -7.35 -6.30
N GLY A 340 -23.45 -7.81 -7.56
CA GLY A 340 -23.11 -6.93 -8.68
C GLY A 340 -21.61 -6.74 -8.94
N LEU A 341 -20.73 -7.50 -8.28
CA LEU A 341 -19.30 -7.45 -8.55
C LEU A 341 -19.02 -7.91 -10.00
N LYS A 342 -18.30 -7.07 -10.75
CA LYS A 342 -17.99 -7.33 -12.17
C LYS A 342 -16.60 -7.88 -12.40
N THR A 343 -15.67 -7.53 -11.52
CA THR A 343 -14.24 -7.86 -11.68
C THR A 343 -13.72 -8.49 -10.40
N LEU A 344 -13.21 -9.70 -10.50
CA LEU A 344 -12.46 -10.38 -9.45
C LEU A 344 -10.99 -9.97 -9.55
N THR A 345 -10.43 -9.48 -8.44
CA THR A 345 -8.99 -9.14 -8.33
C THR A 345 -8.32 -10.10 -7.37
N ILE A 346 -7.32 -10.84 -7.83
CA ILE A 346 -6.55 -11.80 -7.04
C ILE A 346 -5.06 -11.68 -7.33
N ALA A 347 -4.24 -12.10 -6.37
CA ALA A 347 -2.79 -12.00 -6.44
C ALA A 347 -2.15 -13.40 -6.27
N PRO A 348 -1.97 -14.17 -7.36
CA PRO A 348 -1.19 -15.41 -7.30
C PRO A 348 0.28 -15.19 -6.96
N GLU A 349 0.82 -14.01 -7.19
CA GLU A 349 2.20 -13.55 -7.04
C GLU A 349 3.16 -14.22 -8.04
N SER A 350 3.28 -15.55 -8.03
CA SER A 350 4.19 -16.29 -8.92
C SER A 350 3.73 -17.75 -9.11
N ILE A 351 4.62 -18.62 -9.56
CA ILE A 351 4.46 -20.08 -9.61
C ILE A 351 4.58 -20.70 -8.20
N TYR A 352 4.10 -21.92 -8.02
CA TYR A 352 4.02 -22.58 -6.70
C TYR A 352 5.37 -22.62 -5.96
N SER A 353 6.44 -23.00 -6.63
CA SER A 353 7.78 -23.10 -6.02
C SER A 353 8.26 -21.77 -5.41
N LEU A 354 7.97 -20.65 -6.08
CA LEU A 354 8.34 -19.31 -5.59
C LEU A 354 7.35 -18.79 -4.55
N ARG A 355 6.05 -19.15 -4.66
CA ARG A 355 5.08 -18.83 -3.61
C ARG A 355 5.45 -19.44 -2.27
N CYS A 356 5.90 -20.70 -2.26
CA CYS A 356 6.39 -21.34 -1.04
C CYS A 356 7.55 -20.56 -0.40
N ARG A 357 8.47 -20.00 -1.19
CA ARG A 357 9.59 -19.19 -0.66
C ARG A 357 9.13 -17.93 0.06
N ILE A 358 8.05 -17.33 -0.38
CA ILE A 358 7.50 -16.11 0.22
C ILE A 358 6.39 -16.36 1.25
N ASN A 359 6.29 -17.58 1.78
CA ASN A 359 5.27 -17.99 2.75
C ASN A 359 3.83 -17.79 2.24
N LYS A 360 3.59 -18.21 0.99
CA LYS A 360 2.25 -18.16 0.37
C LYS A 360 1.95 -19.51 -0.28
N ASP A 361 1.66 -20.52 0.56
CA ASP A 361 1.47 -21.92 0.15
C ASP A 361 0.11 -22.13 -0.54
N ILE A 362 0.00 -21.63 -1.77
CA ILE A 362 -1.18 -21.80 -2.64
C ILE A 362 -0.77 -22.63 -3.85
N LYS A 363 -1.37 -23.78 -4.06
CA LYS A 363 -1.08 -24.64 -5.21
C LYS A 363 -1.58 -24.05 -6.52
N ASP A 364 -0.90 -24.36 -7.63
CA ASP A 364 -1.28 -23.84 -8.95
C ASP A 364 -2.68 -24.34 -9.37
N GLU A 365 -3.04 -25.56 -8.98
CA GLU A 365 -4.37 -26.12 -9.23
C GLU A 365 -5.47 -25.29 -8.56
N GLU A 366 -5.22 -24.79 -7.37
CA GLU A 366 -6.16 -23.93 -6.63
C GLU A 366 -6.35 -22.56 -7.30
N VAL A 367 -5.24 -21.94 -7.73
CA VAL A 367 -5.28 -20.71 -8.53
C VAL A 367 -6.12 -20.92 -9.80
N LEU A 368 -5.88 -22.01 -10.52
CA LEU A 368 -6.59 -22.33 -11.76
C LEU A 368 -8.06 -22.64 -11.52
N ARG A 369 -8.40 -23.34 -10.41
CA ARG A 369 -9.78 -23.61 -10.01
C ARG A 369 -10.56 -22.32 -9.81
N VAL A 370 -10.05 -21.40 -8.97
CA VAL A 370 -10.71 -20.11 -8.68
C VAL A 370 -10.91 -19.29 -9.95
N ILE A 371 -9.91 -19.28 -10.86
CA ILE A 371 -10.03 -18.57 -12.14
C ILE A 371 -11.10 -19.23 -13.02
N SER A 372 -11.15 -20.57 -13.04
CA SER A 372 -12.15 -21.32 -13.79
C SER A 372 -13.58 -20.99 -13.33
N ASP A 373 -13.82 -21.07 -12.03
CA ASP A 373 -15.12 -20.77 -11.42
C ASP A 373 -15.52 -19.30 -11.69
N ALA A 374 -14.59 -18.36 -11.58
CA ALA A 374 -14.84 -16.96 -11.88
C ALA A 374 -15.18 -16.72 -13.37
N VAL A 375 -14.49 -17.39 -14.30
CA VAL A 375 -14.81 -17.34 -15.74
C VAL A 375 -16.20 -17.92 -16.03
N GLU A 376 -16.56 -19.02 -15.39
CA GLU A 376 -17.86 -19.66 -15.53
C GLU A 376 -19.00 -18.71 -15.12
N LEU A 377 -18.83 -18.05 -13.98
CA LEU A 377 -19.76 -17.04 -13.45
C LEU A 377 -19.71 -15.70 -14.21
N GLY A 378 -18.81 -15.54 -15.18
CA GLY A 378 -18.73 -14.37 -16.04
C GLY A 378 -18.08 -13.15 -15.37
N PHE A 379 -17.12 -13.35 -14.48
CA PHE A 379 -16.28 -12.26 -13.96
C PHE A 379 -15.20 -11.85 -14.95
N ASN A 380 -14.93 -10.55 -15.05
CA ASN A 380 -13.63 -10.10 -15.51
C ASN A 380 -12.60 -10.39 -14.41
N ILE A 381 -11.36 -10.71 -14.80
CA ILE A 381 -10.33 -11.11 -13.83
C ILE A 381 -9.11 -10.21 -13.96
N LYS A 382 -8.62 -9.70 -12.84
CA LYS A 382 -7.37 -8.97 -12.75
C LYS A 382 -6.40 -9.72 -11.85
N LEU A 383 -5.22 -10.03 -12.38
CA LEU A 383 -4.21 -10.85 -11.74
C LEU A 383 -2.94 -10.04 -11.49
N TYR A 384 -2.42 -10.14 -10.27
CA TYR A 384 -1.14 -9.54 -9.90
C TYR A 384 -0.06 -10.61 -9.77
N PHE A 385 1.08 -10.36 -10.41
CA PHE A 385 2.27 -11.19 -10.35
C PHE A 385 3.48 -10.37 -9.94
N LEU A 386 4.40 -11.03 -9.24
CA LEU A 386 5.69 -10.49 -8.81
C LEU A 386 6.81 -11.15 -9.61
N ILE A 387 7.87 -10.39 -9.89
CA ILE A 387 9.14 -10.87 -10.45
C ILE A 387 10.31 -10.30 -9.67
N GLY A 388 11.44 -10.99 -9.68
CA GLY A 388 12.60 -10.62 -8.86
C GLY A 388 12.48 -11.13 -7.44
N LEU A 389 11.76 -12.22 -7.24
CA LEU A 389 11.73 -12.93 -5.95
C LEU A 389 13.10 -13.56 -5.67
N PRO A 390 13.51 -13.69 -4.40
CA PRO A 390 14.76 -14.39 -4.06
C PRO A 390 14.79 -15.79 -4.66
N TYR A 391 15.96 -16.17 -5.20
CA TYR A 391 16.20 -17.47 -5.88
C TYR A 391 15.35 -17.72 -7.12
N GLU A 392 14.73 -16.70 -7.72
CA GLU A 392 13.98 -16.81 -8.96
C GLU A 392 14.92 -17.01 -10.17
N SER A 393 14.83 -18.15 -10.82
CA SER A 393 15.65 -18.52 -11.99
C SER A 393 15.01 -18.11 -13.33
N GLU A 394 15.79 -18.23 -14.42
CA GLU A 394 15.24 -18.06 -15.78
C GLU A 394 14.18 -19.12 -16.12
N ASP A 395 14.29 -20.32 -15.56
CA ASP A 395 13.32 -21.39 -15.81
C ASP A 395 12.00 -21.11 -15.09
N ASP A 396 12.03 -20.53 -13.89
CA ASP A 396 10.83 -20.07 -13.18
C ASP A 396 10.09 -18.99 -13.99
N ILE A 397 10.82 -18.07 -14.64
CA ILE A 397 10.21 -17.05 -15.51
C ILE A 397 9.57 -17.67 -16.77
N LYS A 398 10.14 -18.78 -17.29
CA LYS A 398 9.53 -19.53 -18.40
C LYS A 398 8.25 -20.23 -17.96
N GLU A 399 8.26 -20.83 -16.78
CA GLU A 399 7.11 -21.49 -16.17
C GLU A 399 5.99 -20.48 -15.88
N LEU A 400 6.33 -19.33 -15.28
CA LEU A 400 5.40 -18.21 -15.07
C LEU A 400 4.74 -17.76 -16.38
N ALA A 401 5.54 -17.62 -17.45
CA ALA A 401 5.00 -17.26 -18.77
C ALA A 401 4.03 -18.30 -19.31
N ASN A 402 4.29 -19.60 -19.08
CA ASN A 402 3.39 -20.68 -19.49
C ASN A 402 2.10 -20.68 -18.67
N MET A 403 2.18 -20.49 -17.35
CA MET A 403 1.02 -20.35 -16.46
C MET A 403 0.13 -19.17 -16.90
N MET A 404 0.70 -18.00 -17.18
CA MET A 404 -0.05 -16.85 -17.67
C MET A 404 -0.76 -17.10 -19.01
N LYS A 405 -0.12 -17.84 -19.95
CA LYS A 405 -0.77 -18.27 -21.21
C LYS A 405 -1.92 -19.24 -20.97
N GLN A 406 -1.74 -20.18 -20.06
CA GLN A 406 -2.79 -21.13 -19.67
C GLN A 406 -4.00 -20.37 -19.12
N ILE A 407 -3.77 -19.46 -18.17
CA ILE A 407 -4.81 -18.62 -17.58
C ILE A 407 -5.52 -17.78 -18.67
N ASP A 408 -4.76 -17.11 -19.56
CA ASP A 408 -5.36 -16.29 -20.62
C ASP A 408 -6.25 -17.12 -21.57
N SER A 409 -5.91 -18.39 -21.79
CA SER A 409 -6.71 -19.28 -22.64
C SER A 409 -8.09 -19.58 -22.05
N MET A 410 -8.24 -19.50 -20.72
CA MET A 410 -9.49 -19.79 -20.01
C MET A 410 -10.58 -18.74 -20.28
N LYS A 411 -10.24 -17.54 -20.75
CA LYS A 411 -11.22 -16.48 -21.10
C LYS A 411 -12.26 -16.89 -22.16
N TYR A 412 -12.00 -17.94 -22.92
CA TYR A 412 -12.93 -18.46 -23.94
C TYR A 412 -13.91 -19.51 -23.39
N GLY A 413 -13.82 -19.83 -22.10
CA GLY A 413 -14.56 -20.93 -21.47
C GLY A 413 -13.84 -22.26 -21.62
N ILE A 414 -14.14 -23.19 -20.75
CA ILE A 414 -13.57 -24.53 -20.77
C ILE A 414 -14.27 -25.34 -21.86
N ASP A 415 -13.55 -25.79 -22.91
CA ASP A 415 -14.03 -26.84 -23.80
C ASP A 415 -14.08 -28.15 -22.99
N SER A 416 -15.22 -28.81 -22.98
CA SER A 416 -15.42 -30.15 -22.37
C SER A 416 -14.43 -31.23 -22.86
N ASN A 417 -13.66 -30.94 -23.91
CA ASN A 417 -12.58 -31.77 -24.43
C ASN A 417 -11.21 -31.52 -23.81
N LEU A 418 -11.02 -30.46 -22.98
CA LEU A 418 -9.76 -30.19 -22.31
C LEU A 418 -9.67 -30.84 -20.92
N SER A 419 -10.80 -31.25 -20.35
CA SER A 419 -10.85 -31.98 -19.07
C SER A 419 -10.18 -33.38 -19.15
N SER A 420 -9.93 -33.90 -20.35
CA SER A 420 -9.20 -35.16 -20.56
C SER A 420 -7.69 -35.01 -20.73
N SER A 421 -7.17 -33.79 -20.91
CA SER A 421 -5.73 -33.48 -21.03
C SER A 421 -5.11 -32.87 -19.78
N ILE A 422 -5.91 -32.57 -18.74
CA ILE A 422 -5.45 -32.25 -17.37
C ILE A 422 -5.17 -33.54 -16.56
N LYS A 423 -4.92 -34.67 -17.21
CA LYS A 423 -4.17 -35.75 -16.58
C LYS A 423 -2.69 -35.33 -16.60
N LEU A 424 -2.29 -34.72 -15.50
CA LEU A 424 -0.91 -34.42 -15.15
C LEU A 424 -0.03 -35.62 -15.52
N ASN A 425 1.10 -35.32 -16.10
CA ASN A 425 2.22 -36.25 -16.26
C ASN A 425 2.69 -36.77 -14.90
N ASP A 426 2.04 -37.82 -14.42
CA ASP A 426 2.46 -38.61 -13.24
C ASP A 426 3.72 -39.43 -13.51
N ASN A 427 4.52 -39.06 -14.51
CA ASN A 427 5.70 -39.79 -14.94
C ASN A 427 7.03 -39.34 -14.33
N SER A 428 7.03 -38.44 -13.36
CA SER A 428 8.28 -38.04 -12.68
C SER A 428 8.50 -38.71 -11.31
N ILE A 429 7.61 -39.61 -10.86
CA ILE A 429 7.79 -40.35 -9.58
C ILE A 429 8.05 -41.86 -9.77
N LYS A 430 8.11 -42.36 -10.99
CA LYS A 430 8.33 -43.81 -11.28
C LYS A 430 9.66 -44.15 -11.94
N SER A 431 10.71 -43.41 -11.71
CA SER A 431 12.06 -43.79 -12.21
C SER A 431 13.02 -44.25 -11.12
N MET A 432 12.52 -44.78 -9.98
CA MET A 432 13.33 -45.45 -8.98
C MET A 432 12.66 -46.70 -8.40
N SER A 433 12.21 -47.63 -9.26
CA SER A 433 12.11 -49.05 -8.90
C SER A 433 11.66 -49.79 -10.15
N ASN A 434 12.57 -50.49 -10.76
CA ASN A 434 12.55 -51.86 -11.32
C ASN A 434 13.42 -51.96 -12.55
N SER A 435 14.66 -52.36 -12.34
CA SER A 435 15.40 -53.22 -13.25
C SER A 435 14.80 -54.62 -13.16
N LEU A 436 14.79 -55.31 -14.27
CA LEU A 436 14.55 -56.75 -14.51
C LEU A 436 13.21 -57.11 -15.10
N SER A 437 13.19 -57.31 -16.41
CA SER A 437 13.04 -58.60 -17.12
C SER A 437 12.71 -58.38 -18.60
N GLU A 438 13.48 -59.08 -19.39
CA GLU A 438 13.41 -59.25 -20.86
C GLU A 438 12.16 -60.00 -21.30
N ASN A 439 11.61 -59.73 -22.49
CA ASN A 439 11.68 -60.56 -23.69
C ASN A 439 10.55 -60.28 -24.67
N ASP A 440 11.00 -60.11 -25.91
CA ASP A 440 10.47 -60.54 -27.21
C ASP A 440 8.99 -60.53 -27.56
N SER A 441 8.64 -59.85 -28.64
CA SER A 441 8.35 -60.53 -29.92
C SER A 441 7.85 -59.56 -31.04
N LEU A 442 8.34 -59.89 -32.23
CA LEU A 442 8.06 -59.31 -33.55
C LEU A 442 6.62 -59.41 -34.01
N SER A 443 6.12 -58.41 -34.79
CA SER A 443 5.56 -58.66 -36.15
C SER A 443 5.12 -57.36 -36.87
N SER A 444 5.76 -57.13 -38.02
CA SER A 444 5.24 -56.87 -39.38
C SER A 444 4.10 -55.85 -39.63
N GLY A 445 4.40 -54.73 -40.21
CA GLY A 445 4.20 -54.29 -41.58
C GLY A 445 2.81 -53.92 -42.08
N SER A 446 2.62 -52.65 -42.43
CA SER A 446 2.03 -52.30 -43.74
C SER A 446 2.11 -50.78 -43.97
N LYS A 447 2.66 -50.39 -45.13
CA LYS A 447 2.72 -49.04 -45.66
C LYS A 447 1.35 -48.65 -46.25
N SER A 448 0.76 -47.56 -45.82
CA SER A 448 -0.29 -46.88 -46.59
C SER A 448 0.08 -45.40 -46.81
N LYS A 449 0.10 -45.04 -48.09
CA LYS A 449 0.33 -43.69 -48.62
C LYS A 449 -0.80 -42.76 -48.13
N LYS A 450 -0.47 -41.67 -47.48
CA LYS A 450 -1.42 -40.60 -47.18
C LYS A 450 -1.24 -39.43 -48.14
N SER A 451 -2.33 -39.17 -48.88
CA SER A 451 -2.56 -37.98 -49.69
C SER A 451 -2.54 -36.72 -48.82
N LYS A 452 -1.78 -35.68 -49.25
CA LYS A 452 -1.84 -34.33 -48.68
C LYS A 452 -3.17 -33.68 -49.02
N LYS A 453 -4.12 -33.61 -48.10
CA LYS A 453 -5.25 -32.70 -48.15
C LYS A 453 -4.86 -31.41 -47.39
N ASN A 454 -4.91 -30.29 -48.09
CA ASN A 454 -4.80 -28.94 -47.55
C ASN A 454 -6.00 -28.65 -46.63
N ASP A 455 -5.85 -28.83 -45.35
CA ASP A 455 -6.83 -28.35 -44.36
C ASP A 455 -6.46 -26.90 -43.94
N LYS A 456 -6.96 -25.95 -44.73
CA LYS A 456 -7.10 -24.56 -44.24
C LYS A 456 -8.25 -24.55 -43.23
N ARG A 457 -7.99 -24.91 -41.97
CA ARG A 457 -8.93 -24.66 -40.88
C ARG A 457 -9.03 -23.15 -40.70
N ILE A 458 -10.16 -22.59 -41.14
CA ILE A 458 -10.64 -21.27 -40.75
C ILE A 458 -10.83 -21.32 -39.23
N LYS A 459 -9.86 -20.79 -38.48
CA LYS A 459 -10.05 -20.51 -37.04
C LYS A 459 -11.13 -19.44 -36.93
N SER A 460 -12.40 -19.84 -36.74
CA SER A 460 -13.42 -18.92 -36.28
C SER A 460 -12.91 -18.33 -34.96
N ARG A 461 -12.63 -17.02 -34.92
CA ARG A 461 -12.25 -16.33 -33.68
C ARG A 461 -13.45 -16.38 -32.74
N ARG A 462 -13.48 -17.35 -31.82
CA ARG A 462 -14.41 -17.30 -30.68
C ARG A 462 -14.25 -15.97 -29.97
N LYS A 463 -15.36 -15.30 -29.69
CA LYS A 463 -15.30 -14.09 -28.82
C LYS A 463 -15.01 -14.54 -27.39
N PRO A 464 -14.14 -13.83 -26.67
CA PRO A 464 -13.89 -14.13 -25.27
C PRO A 464 -15.17 -13.95 -24.45
N LYS A 465 -15.40 -14.83 -23.47
CA LYS A 465 -16.53 -14.79 -22.54
C LYS A 465 -16.35 -13.68 -21.50
N VAL A 466 -15.11 -13.48 -21.06
CA VAL A 466 -14.68 -12.50 -20.05
C VAL A 466 -13.36 -11.86 -20.46
N SER A 467 -12.97 -10.74 -19.81
CA SER A 467 -11.62 -10.20 -19.94
C SER A 467 -10.73 -10.73 -18.81
N ILE A 468 -9.47 -11.07 -19.14
CA ILE A 468 -8.42 -11.40 -18.19
C ILE A 468 -7.27 -10.43 -18.42
N SER A 469 -6.86 -9.71 -17.39
CA SER A 469 -5.76 -8.76 -17.42
C SER A 469 -4.71 -9.11 -16.35
N PHE A 470 -3.45 -8.82 -16.65
CA PHE A 470 -2.31 -9.13 -15.81
C PHE A 470 -1.56 -7.85 -15.43
N SER A 471 -1.09 -7.77 -14.20
CA SER A 471 -0.13 -6.78 -13.75
C SER A 471 1.11 -7.49 -13.23
N VAL A 472 2.27 -7.19 -13.79
CA VAL A 472 3.55 -7.81 -13.41
C VAL A 472 4.44 -6.73 -12.80
N ASN A 473 4.73 -6.86 -11.51
CA ASN A 473 5.43 -5.87 -10.71
C ASN A 473 6.76 -6.43 -10.20
N PRO A 474 7.85 -5.66 -10.21
CA PRO A 474 9.05 -6.03 -9.50
C PRO A 474 8.80 -6.11 -7.99
N VAL A 475 9.40 -7.08 -7.32
CA VAL A 475 9.49 -7.10 -5.86
C VAL A 475 10.38 -5.97 -5.40
N ILE A 476 9.89 -5.17 -4.48
CA ILE A 476 10.66 -4.11 -3.83
C ILE A 476 10.90 -4.54 -2.39
N PRO A 477 12.14 -4.78 -1.97
CA PRO A 477 12.47 -5.01 -0.57
C PRO A 477 11.94 -3.87 0.30
N LYS A 478 11.42 -4.23 1.48
CA LYS A 478 10.79 -3.26 2.39
C LYS A 478 11.35 -3.39 3.80
N PRO A 479 11.50 -2.27 4.53
CA PRO A 479 11.84 -2.28 5.95
C PRO A 479 10.89 -3.17 6.76
N HIS A 480 11.39 -3.72 7.85
CA HIS A 480 10.64 -4.56 8.78
C HIS A 480 9.97 -5.79 8.14
N THR A 481 10.50 -6.26 7.00
CA THR A 481 10.08 -7.53 6.39
C THR A 481 11.27 -8.49 6.30
N PRO A 482 11.03 -9.80 6.18
CA PRO A 482 12.11 -10.74 5.89
C PRO A 482 12.95 -10.38 4.66
N LEU A 483 12.39 -9.66 3.66
CA LEU A 483 13.13 -9.24 2.48
C LEU A 483 13.96 -7.95 2.67
N GLN A 484 14.02 -7.37 3.87
CA GLN A 484 14.76 -6.11 4.11
C GLN A 484 16.26 -6.18 3.85
N TRP A 485 16.84 -7.39 3.81
CA TRP A 485 18.26 -7.63 3.47
C TRP A 485 18.50 -7.94 2.00
N GLU A 486 17.44 -8.08 1.19
CA GLU A 486 17.58 -8.28 -0.25
C GLU A 486 17.93 -6.98 -0.97
N SER A 487 18.69 -7.10 -2.04
CA SER A 487 19.01 -5.99 -2.92
C SER A 487 18.12 -5.98 -4.17
N TYR A 488 17.97 -4.81 -4.80
CA TYR A 488 17.19 -4.66 -6.03
C TYR A 488 18.09 -4.68 -7.27
N ASP A 489 18.11 -5.76 -8.04
CA ASP A 489 18.85 -5.81 -9.31
C ASP A 489 17.99 -5.36 -10.50
N MET A 490 18.10 -4.06 -10.83
CA MET A 490 17.41 -3.47 -11.98
C MET A 490 17.76 -4.14 -13.32
N LYS A 491 18.98 -4.68 -13.50
CA LYS A 491 19.40 -5.28 -14.79
C LYS A 491 18.72 -6.63 -14.98
N GLU A 492 18.67 -7.41 -13.92
CA GLU A 492 17.98 -8.69 -13.89
C GLU A 492 16.48 -8.50 -14.14
N ILE A 493 15.81 -7.61 -13.41
CA ILE A 493 14.40 -7.27 -13.60
C ILE A 493 14.10 -6.84 -15.04
N LYS A 494 14.94 -5.99 -15.64
CA LYS A 494 14.78 -5.60 -17.06
C LYS A 494 14.87 -6.79 -18.01
N SER A 495 15.78 -7.74 -17.75
CA SER A 495 15.91 -8.96 -18.54
C SER A 495 14.64 -9.81 -18.47
N LYS A 496 14.11 -10.04 -17.25
CA LYS A 496 12.87 -10.77 -16.99
C LYS A 496 11.68 -10.12 -17.70
N ILE A 497 11.50 -8.80 -17.55
CA ILE A 497 10.44 -8.04 -18.25
C ILE A 497 10.59 -8.17 -19.78
N LYS A 498 11.79 -8.07 -20.31
CA LYS A 498 12.04 -8.22 -21.76
C LYS A 498 11.65 -9.61 -22.25
N TYR A 499 11.99 -10.64 -21.49
CA TYR A 499 11.62 -12.03 -21.81
C TYR A 499 10.08 -12.20 -21.82
N LEU A 500 9.40 -11.74 -20.76
CA LEU A 500 7.95 -11.84 -20.65
C LEU A 500 7.24 -11.07 -21.76
N LYS A 501 7.64 -9.83 -22.05
CA LYS A 501 7.08 -9.02 -23.16
C LYS A 501 7.24 -9.70 -24.52
N LYS A 502 8.34 -10.42 -24.75
CA LYS A 502 8.58 -11.15 -25.99
C LYS A 502 7.66 -12.37 -26.12
N ASN A 503 7.47 -13.12 -25.02
CA ASN A 503 6.81 -14.42 -25.02
C ASN A 503 5.29 -14.34 -24.75
N LEU A 504 4.80 -13.21 -24.23
CA LEU A 504 3.38 -12.99 -23.85
C LEU A 504 2.67 -11.98 -24.78
N LYS A 505 3.13 -11.87 -26.01
CA LYS A 505 2.48 -11.00 -27.01
C LYS A 505 1.02 -11.41 -27.23
N GLY A 506 0.11 -10.43 -27.11
CA GLY A 506 -1.32 -10.63 -27.33
C GLY A 506 -2.14 -10.85 -26.06
N LEU A 507 -1.50 -10.97 -24.90
CA LEU A 507 -2.16 -10.91 -23.60
C LEU A 507 -2.32 -9.44 -23.17
N ASP A 508 -3.33 -9.14 -22.37
CA ASP A 508 -3.53 -7.84 -21.73
C ASP A 508 -2.66 -7.75 -20.46
N ILE A 509 -1.44 -7.22 -20.60
CA ILE A 509 -0.45 -7.19 -19.51
C ILE A 509 0.11 -5.78 -19.33
N LYS A 510 0.05 -5.28 -18.10
CA LYS A 510 0.79 -4.12 -17.63
C LYS A 510 2.07 -4.58 -16.91
N PHE A 511 3.19 -3.93 -17.22
CA PHE A 511 4.46 -4.13 -16.53
C PHE A 511 4.87 -2.84 -15.85
N ASP A 512 5.19 -2.90 -14.59
CA ASP A 512 5.77 -1.78 -13.89
C ASP A 512 7.24 -1.58 -14.29
N SER A 513 7.71 -0.35 -14.10
CA SER A 513 9.04 0.05 -14.57
C SER A 513 10.14 -0.42 -13.62
N ALA A 514 11.08 -1.22 -14.11
CA ALA A 514 12.27 -1.60 -13.33
C ALA A 514 13.10 -0.39 -12.86
N LYS A 515 13.04 0.75 -13.56
CA LYS A 515 13.72 1.98 -13.15
C LYS A 515 13.00 2.63 -11.97
N MET A 516 11.67 2.68 -12.02
CA MET A 516 10.88 3.21 -10.90
C MET A 516 10.97 2.29 -9.68
N GLY A 517 11.05 0.96 -9.89
CA GLY A 517 11.30 0.01 -8.81
C GLY A 517 12.63 0.27 -8.11
N LEU A 518 13.71 0.56 -8.84
CA LEU A 518 14.99 0.95 -8.24
C LEU A 518 14.87 2.23 -7.40
N ILE A 519 14.21 3.27 -7.94
CA ILE A 519 14.01 4.52 -7.21
C ILE A 519 13.21 4.26 -5.93
N GLN A 520 12.12 3.50 -6.03
CA GLN A 520 11.31 3.14 -4.88
C GLN A 520 12.09 2.35 -3.83
N TYR A 521 12.95 1.42 -4.26
CA TYR A 521 13.84 0.67 -3.36
C TYR A 521 14.78 1.61 -2.58
N VAL A 522 15.43 2.54 -3.29
CA VAL A 522 16.32 3.53 -2.68
C VAL A 522 15.59 4.42 -1.68
N LEU A 523 14.38 4.88 -2.04
CA LEU A 523 13.55 5.69 -1.14
C LEU A 523 13.03 4.90 0.06
N SER A 524 12.74 3.61 -0.10
CA SER A 524 12.20 2.75 0.95
C SER A 524 13.25 2.30 1.94
N CYS A 525 14.42 1.88 1.45
CA CYS A 525 15.48 1.24 2.23
C CYS A 525 16.72 2.13 2.45
N GLY A 526 16.72 3.37 1.97
CA GLY A 526 17.84 4.29 2.13
C GLY A 526 17.89 4.94 3.51
N ASP A 527 19.01 5.55 3.80
CA ASP A 527 19.26 6.35 4.99
C ASP A 527 18.91 7.84 4.77
N LYS A 528 19.31 8.71 5.71
CA LYS A 528 19.08 10.16 5.63
C LYS A 528 19.74 10.83 4.41
N ASP A 529 20.86 10.28 3.90
CA ASP A 529 21.59 10.89 2.79
C ASP A 529 20.77 10.86 1.49
N ILE A 530 19.78 9.99 1.39
CA ILE A 530 18.82 9.95 0.29
C ILE A 530 18.00 11.25 0.20
N GLY A 531 17.79 11.93 1.32
CA GLY A 531 17.16 13.25 1.36
C GLY A 531 17.81 14.26 0.40
N ASN A 532 19.14 14.24 0.29
CA ASN A 532 19.87 15.12 -0.63
C ASN A 532 19.53 14.82 -2.12
N LEU A 533 19.31 13.54 -2.49
CA LEU A 533 18.88 13.20 -3.85
C LEU A 533 17.45 13.65 -4.13
N ILE A 534 16.57 13.52 -3.12
CA ILE A 534 15.18 13.96 -3.24
C ILE A 534 15.15 15.48 -3.43
N GLU A 535 15.87 16.24 -2.60
CA GLU A 535 15.94 17.71 -2.68
C GLU A 535 16.52 18.18 -4.02
N ARG A 536 17.62 17.59 -4.47
CA ARG A 536 18.24 17.92 -5.77
C ARG A 536 17.30 17.66 -6.94
N SER A 537 16.44 16.62 -6.82
CA SER A 537 15.49 16.27 -7.88
C SER A 537 14.45 17.36 -8.18
N LEU A 538 14.24 18.32 -7.25
CA LEU A 538 13.38 19.49 -7.45
C LEU A 538 13.93 20.44 -8.54
N ASN A 539 15.25 20.47 -8.73
CA ASN A 539 15.91 21.41 -9.61
C ASN A 539 16.60 20.75 -10.81
N GLU A 540 16.91 19.46 -10.72
CA GLU A 540 17.63 18.72 -11.74
C GLU A 540 17.12 17.28 -11.89
N LYS A 541 17.28 16.73 -13.09
CA LYS A 541 16.93 15.33 -13.33
C LYS A 541 18.05 14.41 -12.85
N ILE A 542 17.84 13.73 -11.72
CA ILE A 542 18.76 12.71 -11.24
C ILE A 542 18.79 11.51 -12.18
N SER A 543 20.00 11.12 -12.59
CA SER A 543 20.16 9.99 -13.52
C SER A 543 19.88 8.66 -12.83
N ILE A 544 19.36 7.67 -13.59
CA ILE A 544 19.14 6.33 -13.04
C ILE A 544 20.44 5.64 -12.60
N ARG A 545 21.59 6.07 -13.14
CA ARG A 545 22.91 5.59 -12.71
C ARG A 545 23.23 6.10 -11.31
N GLU A 546 22.91 7.34 -11.01
CA GLU A 546 23.12 7.96 -9.71
C GLU A 546 22.22 7.32 -8.66
N TRP A 547 20.92 7.10 -8.96
CA TRP A 547 20.04 6.29 -8.11
C TRP A 547 20.62 4.91 -7.82
N ALA A 548 21.19 4.23 -8.84
CA ALA A 548 21.80 2.91 -8.65
C ALA A 548 23.09 2.95 -7.81
N GLN A 549 23.82 4.06 -7.79
CA GLN A 549 25.01 4.23 -6.96
C GLN A 549 24.67 4.45 -5.48
N ASN A 550 23.47 4.96 -5.21
CA ASN A 550 22.95 5.17 -3.85
C ASN A 550 21.97 4.07 -3.42
N ALA A 551 21.86 2.97 -4.19
CA ALA A 551 21.07 1.83 -3.78
C ALA A 551 21.73 1.13 -2.58
N PRO A 552 20.99 0.96 -1.46
CA PRO A 552 21.55 0.33 -0.28
C PRO A 552 21.80 -1.16 -0.49
N SER A 553 22.68 -1.74 0.33
CA SER A 553 22.92 -3.17 0.39
C SER A 553 23.29 -3.50 1.84
N TYR A 554 22.57 -4.42 2.44
CA TYR A 554 22.72 -4.78 3.85
C TYR A 554 23.00 -6.26 4.02
N ASP A 555 23.89 -6.58 4.94
CA ASP A 555 24.08 -7.93 5.44
C ASP A 555 23.17 -8.21 6.65
N LEU A 556 22.94 -9.49 6.96
CA LEU A 556 22.03 -9.89 8.05
C LEU A 556 22.40 -9.31 9.43
N ASN A 557 23.67 -8.96 9.65
CA ASN A 557 24.13 -8.44 10.93
C ASN A 557 24.34 -6.93 10.96
N ASP A 558 24.04 -6.26 9.86
CA ASP A 558 24.17 -4.80 9.81
C ASP A 558 23.10 -4.13 10.68
N GLU A 559 23.45 -2.95 11.21
CA GLU A 559 22.45 -2.00 11.69
C GLU A 559 21.71 -1.41 10.47
N LEU A 560 20.39 -1.39 10.55
CA LEU A 560 19.55 -0.90 9.47
C LEU A 560 19.07 0.52 9.76
N PRO A 561 18.87 1.36 8.74
CA PRO A 561 18.44 2.75 8.94
C PRO A 561 17.18 2.91 9.80
N TRP A 562 16.31 1.93 9.78
CA TRP A 562 15.04 1.92 10.52
C TRP A 562 15.07 1.19 11.86
N ASP A 563 16.24 0.75 12.35
CA ASP A 563 16.37 0.07 13.65
C ASP A 563 16.03 0.98 14.85
N SER A 564 15.88 2.29 14.63
CA SER A 564 15.33 3.22 15.61
C SER A 564 13.81 3.09 15.83
N ILE A 565 13.11 2.38 14.96
CA ILE A 565 11.68 2.13 15.04
C ILE A 565 11.45 0.68 15.48
N ASP A 566 10.93 0.48 16.68
CA ASP A 566 10.50 -0.84 17.15
C ASP A 566 9.06 -1.10 16.70
N VAL A 567 8.87 -2.11 15.85
CA VAL A 567 7.56 -2.54 15.33
C VAL A 567 7.01 -3.75 16.08
N SER A 568 7.55 -4.06 17.25
CA SER A 568 7.21 -5.21 18.10
C SER A 568 7.57 -6.58 17.49
N VAL A 569 7.75 -6.69 16.18
CA VAL A 569 8.25 -7.92 15.55
C VAL A 569 9.77 -7.94 15.62
N SER A 570 10.31 -8.92 16.33
CA SER A 570 11.76 -8.98 16.60
C SER A 570 12.59 -9.17 15.32
N LYS A 571 13.79 -8.58 15.30
CA LYS A 571 14.74 -8.71 14.18
C LYS A 571 15.20 -10.16 14.02
N GLU A 572 15.29 -10.93 15.11
CA GLU A 572 15.61 -12.35 15.12
C GLU A 572 14.55 -13.19 14.42
N PHE A 573 13.27 -12.86 14.65
CA PHE A 573 12.17 -13.52 13.92
C PHE A 573 12.24 -13.21 12.42
N LEU A 574 12.47 -11.97 12.04
CA LEU A 574 12.63 -11.58 10.62
C LEU A 574 13.82 -12.30 9.96
N LYS A 575 14.95 -12.46 10.67
CA LYS A 575 16.12 -13.24 10.20
C LYS A 575 15.76 -14.71 9.99
N SER A 576 15.07 -15.31 10.96
CA SER A 576 14.60 -16.70 10.83
C SER A 576 13.69 -16.88 9.61
N GLU A 577 12.76 -15.97 9.39
CA GLU A 577 11.88 -15.98 8.21
C GLU A 577 12.64 -15.75 6.90
N TYR A 578 13.70 -14.94 6.92
CA TYR A 578 14.58 -14.76 5.76
C TYR A 578 15.33 -16.06 5.41
N GLU A 579 15.86 -16.78 6.40
CA GLU A 579 16.53 -18.06 6.17
C GLU A 579 15.58 -19.12 5.58
N LYS A 580 14.32 -19.13 6.00
CA LYS A 580 13.29 -20.04 5.47
C LYS A 580 12.99 -19.80 3.98
N ILE A 581 13.30 -18.62 3.43
CA ILE A 581 13.18 -18.37 1.98
C ILE A 581 14.01 -19.38 1.18
N LYS A 582 15.22 -19.69 1.66
CA LYS A 582 16.13 -20.64 0.99
C LYS A 582 15.59 -22.07 0.98
N THR A 583 14.99 -22.50 2.08
CA THR A 583 14.48 -23.87 2.26
C THR A 583 13.04 -24.05 1.80
N SER A 584 12.33 -22.95 1.54
CA SER A 584 10.86 -22.92 1.28
C SER A 584 10.05 -23.45 2.47
N GLU A 585 10.59 -23.44 3.68
CA GLU A 585 9.89 -23.82 4.90
C GLU A 585 8.74 -22.85 5.17
N GLN A 586 7.55 -23.38 5.47
CA GLN A 586 6.36 -22.58 5.73
C GLN A 586 6.27 -22.23 7.22
N THR A 587 5.85 -21.01 7.49
CA THR A 587 5.42 -20.57 8.81
C THR A 587 3.90 -20.54 8.80
N PRO A 588 3.23 -21.33 9.66
CA PRO A 588 1.78 -21.41 9.67
C PRO A 588 1.15 -20.05 9.98
N TRP A 589 -0.11 -19.91 9.64
CA TRP A 589 -0.86 -18.72 9.99
C TRP A 589 -1.01 -18.62 11.51
N CYS A 590 -0.82 -17.41 12.06
CA CYS A 590 -0.79 -17.19 13.51
C CYS A 590 -2.10 -17.57 14.19
N GLU A 591 -3.22 -17.36 13.51
CA GLU A 591 -4.57 -17.66 14.03
C GLU A 591 -4.88 -19.18 14.07
N ASP A 592 -4.26 -19.97 13.20
CA ASP A 592 -4.50 -21.41 13.08
C ASP A 592 -3.38 -22.26 13.72
N GLY A 593 -2.28 -21.65 14.10
CA GLY A 593 -1.07 -22.34 14.53
C GLY A 593 -0.62 -22.02 15.96
N PRO A 594 0.42 -22.71 16.42
CA PRO A 594 1.06 -22.34 17.68
C PRO A 594 1.76 -20.98 17.54
N CYS A 595 1.79 -20.22 18.62
CA CYS A 595 2.58 -19.00 18.69
C CYS A 595 4.07 -19.29 18.41
N TYR A 596 4.66 -18.58 17.46
CA TYR A 596 6.08 -18.68 17.10
C TYR A 596 6.93 -17.53 17.67
N ASN A 597 6.43 -16.86 18.69
CA ASN A 597 7.14 -15.82 19.48
C ASN A 597 7.77 -14.72 18.61
N CYS A 598 7.00 -14.14 17.70
CA CYS A 598 7.49 -13.05 16.88
C CYS A 598 7.73 -11.74 17.65
N GLY A 599 7.20 -11.61 18.88
CA GLY A 599 7.29 -10.43 19.74
C GLY A 599 6.05 -9.54 19.75
N ALA A 600 5.17 -9.63 18.76
CA ALA A 600 4.09 -8.66 18.56
C ALA A 600 2.92 -8.73 19.55
N CYS A 601 2.81 -9.78 20.34
CA CYS A 601 1.70 -10.00 21.28
C CYS A 601 2.12 -9.97 22.76
N ASN A 602 3.32 -9.46 23.08
CA ASN A 602 3.86 -9.41 24.43
C ASN A 602 3.44 -8.14 25.16
#